data_208d7d8323e33c967044cb0de21129b2
#
_entry.id   208d7d8323e33c967044cb0de21129b2
#
_cell.length_a   1.000
_cell.length_b   1.000
_cell.length_c   1.000
_cell.angle_alpha   90.00
_cell.angle_beta   90.00
_cell.angle_gamma   90.00
#
_symmetry.space_group_name_H-M   'P 1'
#
loop_
_entity.id
_entity.type
_entity.pdbx_description
1 polymer ?
#
loop_
_entity_poly.entity_id
_entity_poly.type
_entity_poly.pdbx_seq_one_letter_code
_entity_poly.pdbx_strand_id
1 'polypeptide(L)'
;MKKILVVLMALSALAMTGCAKKQSKKNIGIVQQMNHNSLNTISDAIKAQLAALGYNETNSVITFKQGDNDMTTLSQIVEEYVNNGADIVIPIATKAANAALAAADAGIPVVFAACSDPVGSKLLVNMDAPEGNVTGTSNAIQADKNLDFALTVDPRLKKIGFIHTSGEANAQSTINMAIAYAKKIGLAYKDCTIDDVSAIAETVKLMYDDGCRAVFLPNDNKLAAHGNMAILASACLEYKMPLYCGADSQVEDGGFANVGITYSDLGKETANMADRILKGAKVSEVPVKVFNQPQELKLFVNPDTLKALGVTLPADITNADNYILVKPTN
;
A
#
# COMPACT_ATOMS: atom_id res chain seq x y z
N MET A 1 -21.01 -71.09 16.23
CA MET A 1 -19.81 -70.18 16.22
C MET A 1 -19.68 -69.28 14.98
N LYS A 2 -20.13 -69.69 13.78
CA LYS A 2 -20.05 -68.84 12.53
C LYS A 2 -21.01 -67.64 12.48
N LYS A 3 -22.14 -67.65 13.24
CA LYS A 3 -23.11 -66.53 13.26
C LYS A 3 -22.75 -65.37 14.20
N ILE A 4 -21.90 -65.62 15.19
CA ILE A 4 -21.45 -64.58 16.15
C ILE A 4 -20.32 -63.77 15.56
N LEU A 5 -19.51 -64.34 14.68
CA LEU A 5 -18.38 -63.62 14.04
C LEU A 5 -18.83 -62.57 13.02
N VAL A 6 -20.00 -62.79 12.36
CA VAL A 6 -20.55 -61.85 11.38
C VAL A 6 -21.15 -60.59 12.02
N VAL A 7 -21.69 -60.72 13.22
CA VAL A 7 -22.29 -59.61 13.98
C VAL A 7 -21.21 -58.72 14.57
N LEU A 8 -20.06 -59.24 14.94
CA LEU A 8 -18.91 -58.43 15.44
C LEU A 8 -18.21 -57.65 14.33
N MET A 9 -18.18 -58.17 13.09
CA MET A 9 -17.63 -57.39 11.95
C MET A 9 -18.58 -56.30 11.45
N ALA A 10 -19.89 -56.42 11.63
CA ALA A 10 -20.84 -55.37 11.24
C ALA A 10 -20.88 -54.20 12.26
N LEU A 11 -20.54 -54.42 13.55
CA LEU A 11 -20.43 -53.35 14.54
C LEU A 11 -19.12 -52.55 14.45
N SER A 12 -18.04 -53.13 13.90
CA SER A 12 -16.78 -52.42 13.72
C SER A 12 -16.78 -51.49 12.52
N ALA A 13 -17.69 -51.67 11.54
CA ALA A 13 -17.83 -50.80 10.35
C ALA A 13 -18.65 -49.53 10.62
N LEU A 14 -19.45 -49.47 11.70
CA LEU A 14 -20.23 -48.27 12.08
C LEU A 14 -19.47 -47.30 12.99
N ALA A 15 -18.26 -47.62 13.46
CA ALA A 15 -17.48 -46.73 14.33
C ALA A 15 -16.52 -45.81 13.54
N MET A 16 -16.50 -45.88 12.22
CA MET A 16 -15.68 -44.98 11.36
C MET A 16 -16.49 -43.88 10.65
N THR A 17 -17.69 -43.54 11.16
CA THR A 17 -18.24 -42.22 10.85
C THR A 17 -17.45 -41.21 11.71
N GLY A 18 -16.23 -40.90 11.24
CA GLY A 18 -15.40 -39.88 11.81
C GLY A 18 -16.22 -38.61 11.96
N CYS A 19 -16.30 -38.09 13.16
CA CYS A 19 -16.63 -36.69 13.39
C CYS A 19 -15.75 -35.85 12.46
N ALA A 20 -16.26 -35.50 11.30
CA ALA A 20 -15.72 -34.39 10.53
C ALA A 20 -15.84 -33.20 11.50
N LYS A 21 -14.73 -32.87 12.19
CA LYS A 21 -14.64 -31.63 12.95
C LYS A 21 -15.09 -30.54 11.99
N LYS A 22 -16.25 -29.95 12.25
CA LYS A 22 -16.73 -28.80 11.49
C LYS A 22 -15.62 -27.78 11.59
N GLN A 23 -14.87 -27.62 10.53
CA GLN A 23 -13.72 -26.71 10.51
C GLN A 23 -14.28 -25.33 10.85
N SER A 24 -13.85 -24.76 11.95
CA SER A 24 -14.26 -23.40 12.34
C SER A 24 -13.92 -22.47 11.19
N LYS A 25 -14.85 -21.57 10.86
CA LYS A 25 -14.59 -20.56 9.83
C LYS A 25 -13.37 -19.74 10.23
N LYS A 26 -12.55 -19.41 9.24
CA LYS A 26 -11.45 -18.46 9.43
C LYS A 26 -12.01 -17.06 9.63
N ASN A 27 -11.57 -16.37 10.67
CA ASN A 27 -11.98 -15.01 10.99
C ASN A 27 -10.88 -14.04 10.56
N ILE A 28 -11.12 -13.25 9.50
CA ILE A 28 -10.13 -12.38 8.85
C ILE A 28 -10.57 -10.92 9.06
N GLY A 29 -9.80 -10.15 9.83
CA GLY A 29 -10.03 -8.72 10.04
C GLY A 29 -9.21 -7.89 9.05
N ILE A 30 -9.85 -7.04 8.26
CA ILE A 30 -9.18 -6.06 7.39
C ILE A 30 -9.48 -4.67 7.94
N VAL A 31 -8.43 -3.92 8.32
CA VAL A 31 -8.58 -2.55 8.81
C VAL A 31 -7.81 -1.58 7.91
N GLN A 32 -8.55 -0.66 7.27
CA GLN A 32 -7.98 0.37 6.39
C GLN A 32 -7.83 1.68 7.15
N GLN A 33 -6.70 2.37 6.96
CA GLN A 33 -6.40 3.63 7.65
C GLN A 33 -7.45 4.70 7.38
N MET A 34 -7.81 4.92 6.12
CA MET A 34 -8.81 5.88 5.69
C MET A 34 -9.31 5.57 4.27
N ASN A 35 -10.33 6.29 3.83
CA ASN A 35 -10.89 6.15 2.49
C ASN A 35 -10.15 7.06 1.49
N HIS A 36 -9.43 6.46 0.54
CA HIS A 36 -8.97 7.09 -0.70
C HIS A 36 -8.57 6.02 -1.73
N ASN A 37 -8.48 6.41 -3.02
CA ASN A 37 -8.34 5.49 -4.15
C ASN A 37 -7.21 4.46 -3.98
N SER A 38 -6.03 4.89 -3.55
CA SER A 38 -4.88 3.99 -3.35
C SER A 38 -5.20 2.86 -2.38
N LEU A 39 -5.77 3.19 -1.20
CA LEU A 39 -6.06 2.18 -0.19
C LEU A 39 -7.29 1.33 -0.57
N ASN A 40 -8.26 1.91 -1.26
CA ASN A 40 -9.41 1.18 -1.78
C ASN A 40 -8.97 0.12 -2.79
N THR A 41 -8.08 0.47 -3.74
CA THR A 41 -7.50 -0.48 -4.70
C THR A 41 -6.81 -1.64 -3.99
N ILE A 42 -6.05 -1.38 -2.92
CA ILE A 42 -5.41 -2.43 -2.13
C ILE A 42 -6.47 -3.33 -1.45
N SER A 43 -7.45 -2.74 -0.76
CA SER A 43 -8.46 -3.50 -0.03
C SER A 43 -9.31 -4.37 -0.96
N ASP A 44 -9.66 -3.87 -2.13
CA ASP A 44 -10.44 -4.60 -3.12
C ASP A 44 -9.62 -5.74 -3.74
N ALA A 45 -8.33 -5.50 -4.02
CA ALA A 45 -7.43 -6.54 -4.48
C ALA A 45 -7.21 -7.64 -3.43
N ILE A 46 -7.08 -7.28 -2.13
CA ILE A 46 -7.00 -8.26 -1.03
C ILE A 46 -8.26 -9.12 -0.99
N LYS A 47 -9.45 -8.51 -0.98
CA LYS A 47 -10.74 -9.24 -0.93
C LYS A 47 -10.91 -10.15 -2.14
N ALA A 48 -10.62 -9.64 -3.35
CA ALA A 48 -10.71 -10.41 -4.58
C ALA A 48 -9.75 -11.60 -4.58
N GLN A 49 -8.51 -11.41 -4.13
CA GLN A 49 -7.52 -12.48 -4.07
C GLN A 49 -7.85 -13.52 -2.98
N LEU A 50 -8.34 -13.11 -1.81
CA LEU A 50 -8.83 -14.06 -0.80
C LEU A 50 -9.98 -14.90 -1.35
N ALA A 51 -10.91 -14.30 -2.07
CA ALA A 51 -11.98 -15.04 -2.73
C ALA A 51 -11.45 -16.04 -3.78
N ALA A 52 -10.46 -15.62 -4.60
CA ALA A 52 -9.80 -16.50 -5.59
C ALA A 52 -9.02 -17.65 -4.91
N LEU A 53 -8.49 -17.45 -3.71
CA LEU A 53 -7.83 -18.48 -2.89
C LEU A 53 -8.83 -19.41 -2.17
N GLY A 54 -10.14 -19.19 -2.35
CA GLY A 54 -11.20 -20.05 -1.85
C GLY A 54 -11.83 -19.63 -0.54
N TYR A 55 -11.47 -18.46 0.01
CA TYR A 55 -12.12 -17.90 1.21
C TYR A 55 -13.50 -17.36 0.83
N ASN A 56 -14.55 -17.93 1.42
CA ASN A 56 -15.95 -17.60 1.13
C ASN A 56 -16.82 -17.74 2.39
N GLU A 57 -18.08 -17.38 2.30
CA GLU A 57 -19.02 -17.40 3.44
C GLU A 57 -19.18 -18.75 4.12
N THR A 58 -18.82 -19.87 3.47
CA THR A 58 -18.93 -21.21 4.06
C THR A 58 -17.76 -21.52 5.00
N ASN A 59 -16.56 -20.98 4.74
CA ASN A 59 -15.32 -21.33 5.43
C ASN A 59 -14.60 -20.13 6.08
N SER A 60 -15.08 -18.90 5.86
CA SER A 60 -14.48 -17.71 6.44
C SER A 60 -15.52 -16.64 6.79
N VAL A 61 -15.11 -15.71 7.66
CA VAL A 61 -15.78 -14.44 7.93
C VAL A 61 -14.72 -13.36 7.66
N ILE A 62 -14.96 -12.53 6.67
CA ILE A 62 -14.06 -11.41 6.32
C ILE A 62 -14.77 -10.12 6.76
N THR A 63 -14.19 -9.44 7.75
CA THR A 63 -14.71 -8.17 8.26
C THR A 63 -13.80 -7.04 7.80
N PHE A 64 -14.37 -6.04 7.12
CA PHE A 64 -13.66 -4.83 6.67
C PHE A 64 -14.17 -3.60 7.42
N LYS A 65 -13.25 -2.80 7.96
CA LYS A 65 -13.53 -1.51 8.58
C LYS A 65 -12.44 -0.50 8.23
N GLN A 66 -12.77 0.78 8.33
CA GLN A 66 -11.81 1.88 8.14
C GLN A 66 -11.85 2.84 9.32
N GLY A 67 -10.73 3.51 9.60
CA GLY A 67 -10.53 4.31 10.80
C GLY A 67 -10.42 5.82 10.59
N ASP A 68 -10.80 6.34 9.42
CA ASP A 68 -10.87 7.77 9.09
C ASP A 68 -9.59 8.57 9.47
N ASN A 69 -8.42 7.91 9.33
CA ASN A 69 -7.09 8.43 9.70
C ASN A 69 -6.93 8.73 11.21
N ASP A 70 -7.84 8.26 12.06
CA ASP A 70 -7.81 8.45 13.50
C ASP A 70 -7.25 7.21 14.23
N MET A 71 -6.21 7.40 15.04
CA MET A 71 -5.53 6.29 15.72
C MET A 71 -6.44 5.63 16.76
N THR A 72 -7.29 6.40 17.43
CA THR A 72 -8.20 5.86 18.44
C THR A 72 -9.22 4.93 17.80
N THR A 73 -9.83 5.37 16.68
CA THR A 73 -10.77 4.56 15.90
C THR A 73 -10.12 3.30 15.37
N LEU A 74 -8.88 3.40 14.82
CA LEU A 74 -8.13 2.25 14.34
C LEU A 74 -7.84 1.24 15.47
N SER A 75 -7.45 1.71 16.66
CA SER A 75 -7.19 0.86 17.82
C SER A 75 -8.46 0.14 18.28
N GLN A 76 -9.61 0.83 18.31
CA GLN A 76 -10.90 0.22 18.68
C GLN A 76 -11.33 -0.87 17.69
N ILE A 77 -11.10 -0.65 16.37
CA ILE A 77 -11.39 -1.66 15.34
C ILE A 77 -10.51 -2.90 15.55
N VAL A 78 -9.22 -2.72 15.82
CA VAL A 78 -8.30 -3.83 16.07
C VAL A 78 -8.68 -4.59 17.34
N GLU A 79 -9.00 -3.88 18.41
CA GLU A 79 -9.48 -4.50 19.68
C GLU A 79 -10.74 -5.33 19.45
N GLU A 80 -11.68 -4.83 18.64
CA GLU A 80 -12.88 -5.62 18.28
C GLU A 80 -12.50 -6.90 17.53
N TYR A 81 -11.52 -6.85 16.60
CA TYR A 81 -11.07 -8.05 15.90
C TYR A 81 -10.41 -9.06 16.85
N VAL A 82 -9.59 -8.58 17.78
CA VAL A 82 -8.99 -9.43 18.84
C VAL A 82 -10.06 -10.09 19.68
N ASN A 83 -11.03 -9.33 20.18
CA ASN A 83 -12.12 -9.82 21.03
C ASN A 83 -13.05 -10.79 20.30
N ASN A 84 -13.22 -10.64 18.99
CA ASN A 84 -14.00 -11.56 18.15
C ASN A 84 -13.19 -12.78 17.71
N GLY A 85 -11.96 -12.97 18.18
CA GLY A 85 -11.13 -14.14 17.89
C GLY A 85 -10.68 -14.20 16.42
N ALA A 86 -10.14 -13.10 15.88
CA ALA A 86 -9.56 -13.09 14.55
C ALA A 86 -8.41 -14.10 14.43
N ASP A 87 -8.38 -14.87 13.34
CA ASP A 87 -7.26 -15.75 13.01
C ASP A 87 -6.09 -14.96 12.39
N ILE A 88 -6.37 -13.77 11.82
CA ILE A 88 -5.41 -12.88 11.20
C ILE A 88 -5.98 -11.46 11.11
N VAL A 89 -5.11 -10.45 11.22
CA VAL A 89 -5.45 -9.05 10.96
C VAL A 89 -4.62 -8.53 9.80
N ILE A 90 -5.29 -7.90 8.83
CA ILE A 90 -4.67 -7.30 7.64
C ILE A 90 -4.88 -5.78 7.70
N PRO A 91 -3.96 -5.03 8.31
CA PRO A 91 -4.01 -3.58 8.32
C PRO A 91 -3.49 -3.01 6.99
N ILE A 92 -4.15 -1.97 6.49
CA ILE A 92 -3.77 -1.27 5.25
C ILE A 92 -3.28 0.13 5.61
N ALA A 93 -2.05 0.45 5.25
CA ALA A 93 -1.26 1.64 5.52
C ALA A 93 -0.67 1.71 6.96
N THR A 94 0.29 2.60 7.15
CA THR A 94 1.20 2.63 8.30
C THR A 94 0.50 2.83 9.65
N LYS A 95 -0.47 3.75 9.76
CA LYS A 95 -1.18 3.96 11.04
C LYS A 95 -2.04 2.76 11.42
N ALA A 96 -2.73 2.15 10.44
CA ALA A 96 -3.49 0.94 10.69
C ALA A 96 -2.57 -0.22 11.11
N ALA A 97 -1.38 -0.33 10.50
CA ALA A 97 -0.39 -1.33 10.89
C ALA A 97 0.13 -1.11 12.32
N ASN A 98 0.39 0.14 12.71
CA ASN A 98 0.78 0.47 14.08
C ASN A 98 -0.34 0.14 15.10
N ALA A 99 -1.59 0.43 14.79
CA ALA A 99 -2.71 0.04 15.64
C ALA A 99 -2.82 -1.50 15.78
N ALA A 100 -2.52 -2.23 14.69
CA ALA A 100 -2.60 -3.69 14.66
C ALA A 100 -1.50 -4.40 15.47
N LEU A 101 -0.48 -3.71 15.98
CA LEU A 101 0.51 -4.31 16.90
C LEU A 101 -0.16 -4.89 18.15
N ALA A 102 -1.26 -4.31 18.60
CA ALA A 102 -2.04 -4.89 19.71
C ALA A 102 -2.58 -6.31 19.41
N ALA A 103 -2.91 -6.60 18.15
CA ALA A 103 -3.29 -7.96 17.75
C ALA A 103 -2.07 -8.90 17.74
N ALA A 104 -0.91 -8.41 17.27
CA ALA A 104 0.33 -9.17 17.30
C ALA A 104 0.75 -9.53 18.74
N ASP A 105 0.63 -8.59 19.68
CA ASP A 105 0.89 -8.78 21.11
C ASP A 105 -0.08 -9.79 21.74
N ALA A 106 -1.33 -9.86 21.23
CA ALA A 106 -2.31 -10.88 21.61
C ALA A 106 -2.06 -12.26 20.95
N GLY A 107 -0.98 -12.42 20.19
CA GLY A 107 -0.63 -13.67 19.51
C GLY A 107 -1.31 -13.89 18.15
N ILE A 108 -2.04 -12.90 17.63
CA ILE A 108 -2.73 -12.97 16.34
C ILE A 108 -1.76 -12.48 15.24
N PRO A 109 -1.57 -13.26 14.16
CA PRO A 109 -0.74 -12.82 13.04
C PRO A 109 -1.25 -11.52 12.40
N VAL A 110 -0.32 -10.62 12.09
CA VAL A 110 -0.57 -9.36 11.39
C VAL A 110 0.16 -9.38 10.06
N VAL A 111 -0.57 -9.17 8.96
CA VAL A 111 -0.02 -9.05 7.62
C VAL A 111 -0.35 -7.67 7.08
N PHE A 112 0.55 -6.71 7.28
CA PHE A 112 0.31 -5.34 6.81
C PHE A 112 0.39 -5.22 5.29
N ALA A 113 -0.44 -4.34 4.74
CA ALA A 113 -0.39 -3.92 3.34
C ALA A 113 0.10 -2.48 3.26
N ALA A 114 1.02 -2.21 2.33
CA ALA A 114 1.45 -0.85 1.98
C ALA A 114 2.02 -0.04 3.16
N CYS A 115 2.97 -0.60 3.89
CA CYS A 115 3.82 0.18 4.77
C CYS A 115 5.14 0.52 4.05
N SER A 116 5.39 1.81 3.80
CA SER A 116 6.56 2.25 3.02
C SER A 116 7.88 1.99 3.74
N ASP A 117 7.89 2.14 5.05
CA ASP A 117 9.07 1.93 5.91
C ASP A 117 8.67 1.17 7.18
N PRO A 118 8.58 -0.17 7.11
CA PRO A 118 8.17 -0.98 8.26
C PRO A 118 9.14 -0.91 9.44
N VAL A 119 10.43 -0.78 9.17
CA VAL A 119 11.47 -0.69 10.22
C VAL A 119 11.45 0.69 10.87
N GLY A 120 11.46 1.76 10.08
CA GLY A 120 11.38 3.13 10.59
C GLY A 120 10.06 3.41 11.32
N SER A 121 8.98 2.76 10.92
CA SER A 121 7.68 2.80 11.60
C SER A 121 7.59 1.89 12.82
N LYS A 122 8.67 1.18 13.15
CA LYS A 122 8.78 0.27 14.32
C LYS A 122 7.76 -0.87 14.33
N LEU A 123 7.34 -1.33 13.15
CA LEU A 123 6.46 -2.49 13.04
C LEU A 123 7.22 -3.81 13.27
N LEU A 124 8.48 -3.84 12.84
CA LEU A 124 9.39 -4.98 12.97
C LEU A 124 10.85 -4.50 12.88
N VAL A 125 11.78 -5.36 13.22
CA VAL A 125 13.22 -5.05 13.20
C VAL A 125 13.90 -5.60 11.95
N ASN A 126 13.50 -6.79 11.51
CA ASN A 126 14.11 -7.49 10.38
C ASN A 126 13.05 -7.89 9.34
N MET A 127 13.15 -7.35 8.13
CA MET A 127 12.21 -7.63 7.04
C MET A 127 12.41 -9.01 6.41
N ASP A 128 13.62 -9.56 6.42
CA ASP A 128 13.93 -10.87 5.83
C ASP A 128 13.53 -12.05 6.73
N ALA A 129 13.53 -11.82 8.05
CA ALA A 129 13.09 -12.77 9.06
C ALA A 129 12.23 -12.05 10.10
N PRO A 130 10.95 -11.79 9.80
CA PRO A 130 10.06 -11.03 10.66
C PRO A 130 9.89 -11.70 12.03
N GLU A 131 9.88 -10.88 13.08
CA GLU A 131 9.67 -11.31 14.46
C GLU A 131 8.31 -10.78 14.97
N GLY A 132 7.83 -11.32 16.08
CA GLY A 132 6.69 -10.74 16.79
C GLY A 132 5.35 -10.84 16.08
N ASN A 133 5.07 -11.87 15.28
CA ASN A 133 3.80 -12.08 14.58
C ASN A 133 3.43 -11.00 13.56
N VAL A 134 4.39 -10.22 13.04
CA VAL A 134 4.15 -9.13 12.08
C VAL A 134 4.96 -9.33 10.81
N THR A 135 4.31 -9.35 9.66
CA THR A 135 4.91 -9.31 8.33
C THR A 135 4.00 -8.54 7.38
N GLY A 136 4.32 -8.49 6.09
CA GLY A 136 3.44 -7.84 5.10
C GLY A 136 4.14 -7.37 3.84
N THR A 137 3.51 -6.43 3.15
CA THR A 137 4.01 -5.86 1.90
C THR A 137 4.41 -4.40 2.07
N SER A 138 5.59 -4.05 1.59
CA SER A 138 6.06 -2.66 1.57
C SER A 138 5.83 -2.04 0.20
N ASN A 139 5.24 -0.86 0.20
CA ASN A 139 5.13 0.02 -0.95
C ASN A 139 6.24 1.09 -0.96
N ALA A 140 7.44 0.73 -0.51
CA ALA A 140 8.58 1.63 -0.53
C ALA A 140 8.75 2.27 -1.90
N ILE A 141 8.68 3.61 -1.94
CA ILE A 141 8.76 4.37 -3.18
C ILE A 141 10.19 4.39 -3.65
N GLN A 142 10.37 4.14 -4.95
CA GLN A 142 11.63 4.33 -5.63
C GLN A 142 11.83 5.83 -5.93
N ALA A 143 12.15 6.62 -4.89
CA ALA A 143 12.30 8.07 -5.03
C ALA A 143 13.39 8.44 -6.04
N ASP A 144 14.50 7.68 -6.08
CA ASP A 144 15.56 7.82 -7.05
C ASP A 144 15.05 7.68 -8.49
N LYS A 145 14.23 6.66 -8.77
CA LYS A 145 13.67 6.41 -10.12
C LYS A 145 12.70 7.51 -10.55
N ASN A 146 11.91 8.04 -9.61
CA ASN A 146 11.02 9.16 -9.90
C ASN A 146 11.79 10.45 -10.20
N LEU A 147 12.88 10.73 -9.48
CA LEU A 147 13.73 11.89 -9.75
C LEU A 147 14.54 11.72 -11.04
N ASP A 148 15.06 10.52 -11.34
CA ASP A 148 15.71 10.21 -12.62
C ASP A 148 14.74 10.40 -13.78
N PHE A 149 13.49 9.96 -13.64
CA PHE A 149 12.46 10.17 -14.65
C PHE A 149 12.14 11.67 -14.83
N ALA A 150 12.08 12.44 -13.75
CA ALA A 150 11.91 13.88 -13.82
C ALA A 150 13.02 14.57 -14.65
N LEU A 151 14.28 14.15 -14.47
CA LEU A 151 15.42 14.62 -15.26
C LEU A 151 15.40 14.11 -16.71
N THR A 152 14.81 12.94 -16.96
CA THR A 152 14.59 12.45 -18.33
C THR A 152 13.56 13.30 -19.07
N VAL A 153 12.48 13.70 -18.38
CA VAL A 153 11.43 14.59 -18.92
C VAL A 153 11.94 16.00 -19.16
N ASP A 154 12.68 16.56 -18.20
CA ASP A 154 13.35 17.85 -18.36
C ASP A 154 14.82 17.78 -17.90
N PRO A 155 15.76 17.55 -18.84
CA PRO A 155 17.20 17.54 -18.53
C PRO A 155 17.75 18.88 -17.99
N ARG A 156 16.97 19.96 -18.09
CA ARG A 156 17.33 21.29 -17.55
C ARG A 156 16.73 21.56 -16.18
N LEU A 157 16.02 20.60 -15.59
CA LEU A 157 15.44 20.74 -14.26
C LEU A 157 16.55 21.03 -13.24
N LYS A 158 16.48 22.20 -12.60
CA LYS A 158 17.48 22.64 -11.62
C LYS A 158 16.99 22.51 -10.19
N LYS A 159 15.68 22.57 -9.99
CA LYS A 159 15.08 22.54 -8.65
C LYS A 159 13.71 21.89 -8.65
N ILE A 160 13.49 20.98 -7.69
CA ILE A 160 12.23 20.26 -7.48
C ILE A 160 11.65 20.61 -6.10
N GLY A 161 10.31 20.69 -6.00
CA GLY A 161 9.60 20.81 -4.74
C GLY A 161 9.22 19.44 -4.19
N PHE A 162 9.33 19.26 -2.88
CA PHE A 162 8.79 18.12 -2.14
C PHE A 162 7.65 18.62 -1.27
N ILE A 163 6.48 17.98 -1.33
CA ILE A 163 5.31 18.35 -0.52
C ILE A 163 4.81 17.14 0.25
N HIS A 164 4.61 17.31 1.55
CA HIS A 164 4.03 16.30 2.43
C HIS A 164 3.35 16.92 3.63
N THR A 165 2.49 16.18 4.32
CA THR A 165 1.83 16.66 5.53
C THR A 165 2.58 16.23 6.78
N SER A 166 2.48 17.05 7.84
CA SER A 166 2.99 16.67 9.16
C SER A 166 2.24 15.45 9.72
N GLY A 167 2.96 14.61 10.48
CA GLY A 167 2.38 13.42 11.13
C GLY A 167 2.18 12.20 10.21
N GLU A 168 2.62 12.24 8.94
CA GLU A 168 2.68 11.10 8.03
C GLU A 168 4.12 10.56 7.98
N ALA A 169 4.47 9.64 8.90
CA ALA A 169 5.84 9.12 9.06
C ALA A 169 6.36 8.42 7.78
N ASN A 170 5.49 7.72 7.05
CA ASN A 170 5.79 7.10 5.77
C ASN A 170 6.15 8.14 4.70
N ALA A 171 5.43 9.26 4.64
CA ALA A 171 5.72 10.36 3.73
C ALA A 171 7.08 11.01 4.07
N GLN A 172 7.32 11.30 5.35
CA GLN A 172 8.59 11.86 5.81
C GLN A 172 9.79 10.97 5.50
N SER A 173 9.66 9.65 5.71
CA SER A 173 10.72 8.69 5.37
C SER A 173 11.05 8.73 3.88
N THR A 174 10.03 8.75 3.01
CA THR A 174 10.22 8.84 1.56
C THR A 174 10.86 10.18 1.15
N ILE A 175 10.45 11.29 1.75
CA ILE A 175 11.05 12.61 1.47
C ILE A 175 12.52 12.63 1.89
N ASN A 176 12.88 12.04 3.03
CA ASN A 176 14.28 11.93 3.45
C ASN A 176 15.13 11.17 2.41
N MET A 177 14.60 10.10 1.83
CA MET A 177 15.27 9.37 0.74
C MET A 177 15.38 10.22 -0.52
N ALA A 178 14.33 10.92 -0.92
CA ALA A 178 14.33 11.83 -2.07
C ALA A 178 15.35 12.96 -1.90
N ILE A 179 15.44 13.56 -0.71
CA ILE A 179 16.42 14.60 -0.37
C ILE A 179 17.85 14.05 -0.46
N ALA A 180 18.08 12.85 0.10
CA ALA A 180 19.40 12.23 0.05
C ALA A 180 19.84 11.98 -1.41
N TYR A 181 18.92 11.51 -2.25
CA TYR A 181 19.19 11.28 -3.66
C TYR A 181 19.37 12.60 -4.43
N ALA A 182 18.52 13.59 -4.24
CA ALA A 182 18.65 14.91 -4.86
C ALA A 182 20.02 15.54 -4.56
N LYS A 183 20.49 15.47 -3.30
CA LYS A 183 21.84 15.92 -2.91
C LYS A 183 22.93 15.14 -3.67
N LYS A 184 22.79 13.81 -3.79
CA LYS A 184 23.76 12.95 -4.49
C LYS A 184 23.92 13.33 -5.97
N ILE A 185 22.82 13.69 -6.64
CA ILE A 185 22.82 14.03 -8.09
C ILE A 185 22.98 15.54 -8.34
N GLY A 186 23.10 16.36 -7.31
CA GLY A 186 23.24 17.82 -7.44
C GLY A 186 21.97 18.56 -7.85
N LEU A 187 20.79 17.94 -7.68
CA LEU A 187 19.49 18.57 -7.93
C LEU A 187 19.09 19.39 -6.70
N ALA A 188 18.90 20.72 -6.88
CA ALA A 188 18.38 21.55 -5.82
C ALA A 188 16.92 21.17 -5.49
N TYR A 189 16.52 21.37 -4.25
CA TYR A 189 15.16 21.05 -3.81
C TYR A 189 14.62 22.10 -2.84
N LYS A 190 13.29 22.10 -2.69
CA LYS A 190 12.59 22.79 -1.60
C LYS A 190 11.67 21.79 -0.93
N ASP A 191 11.90 21.54 0.35
CA ASP A 191 11.04 20.69 1.17
C ASP A 191 9.97 21.54 1.87
N CYS A 192 8.69 21.18 1.68
CA CYS A 192 7.54 21.86 2.23
C CYS A 192 6.66 20.87 3.00
N THR A 193 6.72 20.95 4.31
CA THR A 193 5.77 20.28 5.21
C THR A 193 4.59 21.21 5.46
N ILE A 194 3.36 20.71 5.26
CA ILE A 194 2.12 21.42 5.55
C ILE A 194 1.36 20.75 6.69
N ASP A 195 0.75 21.53 7.55
CA ASP A 195 -0.06 21.02 8.66
C ASP A 195 -1.52 20.86 8.23
N ASP A 196 -2.01 21.76 7.38
CA ASP A 196 -3.38 21.80 6.90
C ASP A 196 -3.42 21.75 5.36
N VAL A 197 -4.32 20.94 4.83
CA VAL A 197 -4.51 20.77 3.38
C VAL A 197 -5.02 22.04 2.68
N SER A 198 -5.58 22.99 3.39
CA SER A 198 -5.96 24.29 2.83
C SER A 198 -4.76 25.10 2.32
N ALA A 199 -3.53 24.79 2.80
CA ALA A 199 -2.29 25.43 2.37
C ALA A 199 -1.72 24.86 1.05
N ILE A 200 -2.33 23.85 0.43
CA ILE A 200 -1.80 23.18 -0.77
C ILE A 200 -1.49 24.18 -1.89
N ALA A 201 -2.48 24.96 -2.33
CA ALA A 201 -2.31 25.87 -3.47
C ALA A 201 -1.26 26.95 -3.22
N GLU A 202 -1.25 27.53 -2.02
CA GLU A 202 -0.25 28.53 -1.62
C GLU A 202 1.15 27.91 -1.57
N THR A 203 1.28 26.70 -1.05
CA THR A 203 2.56 25.98 -0.99
C THR A 203 3.13 25.71 -2.37
N VAL A 204 2.29 25.27 -3.32
CA VAL A 204 2.71 25.08 -4.72
C VAL A 204 3.17 26.40 -5.35
N LYS A 205 2.45 27.50 -5.10
CA LYS A 205 2.87 28.83 -5.55
C LYS A 205 4.23 29.22 -4.96
N LEU A 206 4.44 29.05 -3.66
CA LEU A 206 5.71 29.32 -2.99
C LEU A 206 6.86 28.47 -3.56
N MET A 207 6.63 27.23 -3.95
CA MET A 207 7.61 26.39 -4.64
C MET A 207 7.97 26.98 -6.01
N TYR A 208 6.96 27.39 -6.78
CA TYR A 208 7.17 28.00 -8.10
C TYR A 208 7.97 29.31 -7.98
N ASP A 209 7.59 30.20 -7.07
CA ASP A 209 8.27 31.47 -6.83
C ASP A 209 9.73 31.27 -6.37
N ASP A 210 9.99 30.19 -5.64
CA ASP A 210 11.36 29.78 -5.20
C ASP A 210 12.16 29.06 -6.29
N GLY A 211 11.63 28.97 -7.51
CA GLY A 211 12.32 28.44 -8.68
C GLY A 211 12.16 26.93 -8.90
N CYS A 212 11.29 26.25 -8.19
CA CYS A 212 10.94 24.87 -8.52
C CYS A 212 10.21 24.79 -9.86
N ARG A 213 10.46 23.73 -10.63
CA ARG A 213 9.81 23.49 -11.93
C ARG A 213 9.20 22.10 -12.05
N ALA A 214 9.21 21.34 -10.97
CA ALA A 214 8.53 20.07 -10.79
C ALA A 214 8.18 19.91 -9.30
N VAL A 215 7.22 19.04 -9.00
CA VAL A 215 6.84 18.68 -7.63
C VAL A 215 6.86 17.16 -7.49
N PHE A 216 7.32 16.66 -6.36
CA PHE A 216 7.22 15.25 -5.99
C PHE A 216 6.35 15.09 -4.74
N LEU A 217 5.35 14.24 -4.85
CA LEU A 217 4.42 13.84 -3.79
C LEU A 217 4.73 12.39 -3.38
N PRO A 218 5.12 12.13 -2.13
CA PRO A 218 5.26 10.76 -1.62
C PRO A 218 3.90 10.08 -1.41
N ASN A 219 3.89 8.90 -0.77
CA ASN A 219 2.66 8.26 -0.27
C ASN A 219 2.16 8.99 0.98
N ASP A 220 1.60 10.17 0.81
CA ASP A 220 0.96 10.96 1.86
C ASP A 220 -0.55 10.72 1.83
N ASN A 221 -1.09 10.09 2.88
CA ASN A 221 -2.50 9.68 2.89
C ASN A 221 -3.46 10.87 2.94
N LYS A 222 -3.08 11.99 3.56
CA LYS A 222 -3.91 13.19 3.60
C LYS A 222 -3.96 13.87 2.24
N LEU A 223 -2.80 14.01 1.57
CA LEU A 223 -2.71 14.62 0.23
C LEU A 223 -3.28 13.72 -0.86
N ALA A 224 -3.20 12.39 -0.70
CA ALA A 224 -3.80 11.43 -1.61
C ALA A 224 -5.33 11.31 -1.49
N ALA A 225 -5.94 11.88 -0.44
CA ALA A 225 -7.39 11.92 -0.34
C ALA A 225 -7.99 12.69 -1.54
N HIS A 226 -9.07 12.14 -2.13
CA HIS A 226 -9.60 12.54 -3.44
C HIS A 226 -9.68 14.06 -3.69
N GLY A 227 -10.29 14.82 -2.81
CA GLY A 227 -10.41 16.28 -2.99
C GLY A 227 -9.06 17.00 -2.90
N ASN A 228 -8.16 16.56 -2.01
CA ASN A 228 -6.85 17.19 -1.81
C ASN A 228 -5.91 16.91 -2.98
N MET A 229 -5.94 15.69 -3.52
CA MET A 229 -5.16 15.34 -4.70
C MET A 229 -5.53 16.17 -5.92
N ALA A 230 -6.84 16.39 -6.14
CA ALA A 230 -7.32 17.22 -7.24
C ALA A 230 -6.89 18.70 -7.09
N ILE A 231 -6.89 19.25 -5.87
CA ILE A 231 -6.38 20.61 -5.59
C ILE A 231 -4.87 20.68 -5.89
N LEU A 232 -4.09 19.71 -5.42
CA LEU A 232 -2.65 19.68 -5.63
C LEU A 232 -2.30 19.57 -7.13
N ALA A 233 -2.94 18.64 -7.84
CA ALA A 233 -2.73 18.46 -9.27
C ALA A 233 -3.09 19.72 -10.06
N SER A 234 -4.23 20.34 -9.76
CA SER A 234 -4.67 21.59 -10.39
C SER A 234 -3.70 22.74 -10.13
N ALA A 235 -3.25 22.91 -8.87
CA ALA A 235 -2.26 23.95 -8.52
C ALA A 235 -0.93 23.74 -9.25
N CYS A 236 -0.43 22.51 -9.33
CA CYS A 236 0.80 22.20 -10.08
C CYS A 236 0.62 22.49 -11.56
N LEU A 237 -0.54 22.16 -12.14
CA LEU A 237 -0.84 22.37 -13.55
C LEU A 237 -0.96 23.86 -13.91
N GLU A 238 -1.48 24.71 -13.02
CA GLU A 238 -1.53 26.16 -13.18
C GLU A 238 -0.14 26.76 -13.48
N TYR A 239 0.89 26.27 -12.80
CA TYR A 239 2.29 26.70 -12.99
C TYR A 239 3.07 25.83 -13.99
N LYS A 240 2.39 24.93 -14.72
CA LYS A 240 3.04 23.96 -15.62
C LYS A 240 4.16 23.16 -14.96
N MET A 241 4.03 22.85 -13.70
CA MET A 241 4.95 22.00 -12.96
C MET A 241 4.46 20.54 -12.99
N PRO A 242 5.20 19.60 -13.61
CA PRO A 242 4.86 18.18 -13.50
C PRO A 242 4.81 17.73 -12.03
N LEU A 243 3.73 17.03 -11.65
CA LEU A 243 3.56 16.42 -10.35
C LEU A 243 3.91 14.93 -10.42
N TYR A 244 5.11 14.57 -9.97
CA TYR A 244 5.55 13.19 -9.85
C TYR A 244 4.99 12.60 -8.56
N CYS A 245 4.47 11.38 -8.64
CA CYS A 245 3.66 10.77 -7.59
C CYS A 245 4.32 9.53 -7.01
N GLY A 246 3.94 9.19 -5.78
CA GLY A 246 4.38 7.98 -5.09
C GLY A 246 3.55 6.73 -5.41
N ALA A 247 2.37 6.90 -6.05
CA ALA A 247 1.45 5.81 -6.35
C ALA A 247 0.77 5.99 -7.72
N ASP A 248 0.40 4.86 -8.35
CA ASP A 248 -0.35 4.79 -9.61
C ASP A 248 -1.71 5.51 -9.51
N SER A 249 -2.44 5.32 -8.42
CA SER A 249 -3.72 5.96 -8.18
C SER A 249 -3.64 7.50 -8.02
N GLN A 250 -2.53 8.03 -7.51
CA GLN A 250 -2.30 9.47 -7.49
C GLN A 250 -2.12 10.03 -8.92
N VAL A 251 -1.55 9.22 -9.82
CA VAL A 251 -1.45 9.58 -11.24
C VAL A 251 -2.84 9.55 -11.89
N GLU A 252 -3.68 8.57 -11.56
CA GLU A 252 -5.08 8.51 -12.00
C GLU A 252 -5.88 9.73 -11.54
N ASP A 253 -5.64 10.21 -10.31
CA ASP A 253 -6.31 11.36 -9.70
C ASP A 253 -5.72 12.73 -10.14
N GLY A 254 -4.95 12.78 -11.23
CA GLY A 254 -4.48 14.01 -11.86
C GLY A 254 -2.98 14.29 -11.77
N GLY A 255 -2.21 13.48 -11.07
CA GLY A 255 -0.75 13.55 -11.10
C GLY A 255 -0.19 13.32 -12.50
N PHE A 256 1.07 13.69 -12.74
CA PHE A 256 1.69 13.53 -14.06
C PHE A 256 2.19 12.11 -14.28
N ALA A 257 3.04 11.62 -13.39
CA ALA A 257 3.66 10.32 -13.57
C ALA A 257 4.16 9.70 -12.24
N ASN A 258 4.33 8.38 -12.26
CA ASN A 258 4.93 7.61 -11.18
C ASN A 258 5.78 6.47 -11.74
N VAL A 259 6.98 6.29 -11.22
CA VAL A 259 7.75 5.05 -11.38
C VAL A 259 7.55 4.21 -10.12
N GLY A 260 6.78 3.14 -10.23
CA GLY A 260 6.36 2.37 -9.07
C GLY A 260 5.71 1.04 -9.42
N ILE A 261 4.84 0.58 -8.55
CA ILE A 261 4.13 -0.71 -8.65
C ILE A 261 2.63 -0.48 -8.78
N THR A 262 1.89 -1.52 -9.23
CA THR A 262 0.43 -1.48 -9.13
C THR A 262 -0.01 -1.80 -7.70
N TYR A 263 -0.90 -1.01 -7.14
CA TYR A 263 -1.46 -1.28 -5.81
C TYR A 263 -2.38 -2.52 -5.80
N SER A 264 -2.91 -2.88 -6.96
CA SER A 264 -3.61 -4.15 -7.13
C SER A 264 -2.68 -5.36 -6.89
N ASP A 265 -1.46 -5.35 -7.46
CA ASP A 265 -0.52 -6.46 -7.28
C ASP A 265 0.00 -6.53 -5.84
N LEU A 266 0.19 -5.37 -5.19
CA LEU A 266 0.52 -5.30 -3.76
C LEU A 266 -0.59 -5.94 -2.91
N GLY A 267 -1.85 -5.60 -3.15
CA GLY A 267 -2.99 -6.19 -2.43
C GLY A 267 -3.10 -7.69 -2.63
N LYS A 268 -2.91 -8.19 -3.86
CA LYS A 268 -2.90 -9.64 -4.15
C LYS A 268 -1.80 -10.35 -3.38
N GLU A 269 -0.58 -9.80 -3.35
CA GLU A 269 0.52 -10.42 -2.63
C GLU A 269 0.30 -10.40 -1.11
N THR A 270 -0.28 -9.33 -0.57
CA THR A 270 -0.69 -9.30 0.84
C THR A 270 -1.65 -10.45 1.18
N ALA A 271 -2.63 -10.70 0.33
CA ALA A 271 -3.58 -11.81 0.50
C ALA A 271 -2.91 -13.19 0.37
N ASN A 272 -1.95 -13.35 -0.56
CA ASN A 272 -1.16 -14.58 -0.68
C ASN A 272 -0.32 -14.85 0.58
N MET A 273 0.27 -13.81 1.17
CA MET A 273 1.02 -13.93 2.43
C MET A 273 0.08 -14.32 3.59
N ALA A 274 -1.09 -13.69 3.67
CA ALA A 274 -2.12 -14.03 4.66
C ALA A 274 -2.59 -15.50 4.50
N ASP A 275 -2.82 -15.97 3.28
CA ASP A 275 -3.20 -17.34 2.97
C ASP A 275 -2.15 -18.36 3.45
N ARG A 276 -0.86 -18.09 3.20
CA ARG A 276 0.23 -18.95 3.68
C ARG A 276 0.21 -19.10 5.21
N ILE A 277 -0.01 -18.00 5.93
CA ILE A 277 -0.09 -18.00 7.40
C ILE A 277 -1.35 -18.70 7.88
N LEU A 278 -2.51 -18.44 7.27
CA LEU A 278 -3.78 -19.12 7.60
C LEU A 278 -3.72 -20.63 7.35
N LYS A 279 -2.85 -21.09 6.44
CA LYS A 279 -2.55 -22.50 6.16
C LYS A 279 -1.47 -23.09 7.06
N GLY A 280 -0.91 -22.32 8.00
CA GLY A 280 -0.02 -22.80 9.05
C GLY A 280 1.46 -22.44 8.88
N ALA A 281 1.83 -21.62 7.91
CA ALA A 281 3.18 -21.05 7.84
C ALA A 281 3.41 -20.12 9.05
N LYS A 282 4.61 -20.16 9.63
CA LYS A 282 4.99 -19.22 10.67
C LYS A 282 5.24 -17.84 10.05
N VAL A 283 4.92 -16.78 10.78
CA VAL A 283 5.17 -15.40 10.32
C VAL A 283 6.65 -15.19 9.99
N SER A 284 7.57 -15.73 10.78
CA SER A 284 9.02 -15.68 10.53
C SER A 284 9.48 -16.36 9.23
N GLU A 285 8.65 -17.23 8.64
CA GLU A 285 8.91 -17.91 7.36
C GLU A 285 8.31 -17.15 6.16
N VAL A 286 7.68 -16.00 6.42
CA VAL A 286 7.04 -15.14 5.42
C VAL A 286 7.72 -13.76 5.47
N PRO A 287 8.86 -13.57 4.75
CA PRO A 287 9.56 -12.29 4.72
C PRO A 287 8.66 -11.15 4.24
N VAL A 288 8.97 -9.94 4.65
CA VAL A 288 8.31 -8.75 4.11
C VAL A 288 8.61 -8.65 2.61
N LYS A 289 7.55 -8.58 1.81
CA LYS A 289 7.72 -8.37 0.37
C LYS A 289 7.95 -6.88 0.08
N VAL A 290 9.11 -6.57 -0.47
CA VAL A 290 9.43 -5.27 -1.03
C VAL A 290 9.45 -5.38 -2.56
N PHE A 291 8.70 -4.52 -3.23
CA PHE A 291 8.64 -4.50 -4.70
C PHE A 291 9.70 -3.53 -5.23
N ASN A 292 10.91 -4.01 -5.43
CA ASN A 292 12.05 -3.20 -5.85
C ASN A 292 12.84 -3.77 -7.04
N GLN A 293 12.37 -4.89 -7.60
CA GLN A 293 13.02 -5.47 -8.77
C GLN A 293 12.63 -4.70 -10.04
N PRO A 294 13.55 -4.48 -10.99
CA PRO A 294 13.27 -3.70 -12.20
C PRO A 294 12.03 -4.16 -12.98
N GLN A 295 11.78 -5.48 -13.03
CA GLN A 295 10.62 -6.06 -13.72
C GLN A 295 9.29 -5.84 -12.99
N GLU A 296 9.31 -5.46 -11.71
CA GLU A 296 8.13 -5.14 -10.92
C GLU A 296 7.73 -3.68 -11.07
N LEU A 297 8.67 -2.82 -11.49
CA LEU A 297 8.45 -1.39 -11.62
C LEU A 297 7.85 -1.06 -13.00
N LYS A 298 6.85 -0.19 -12.97
CA LYS A 298 6.17 0.32 -14.14
C LYS A 298 6.22 1.85 -14.13
N LEU A 299 6.16 2.43 -15.31
CA LEU A 299 6.01 3.87 -15.48
C LEU A 299 4.54 4.16 -15.80
N PHE A 300 3.86 4.75 -14.85
CA PHE A 300 2.48 5.21 -14.99
C PHE A 300 2.47 6.67 -15.43
N VAL A 301 1.69 7.00 -16.46
CA VAL A 301 1.56 8.37 -16.96
C VAL A 301 0.08 8.70 -17.19
N ASN A 302 -0.33 9.86 -16.72
CA ASN A 302 -1.66 10.40 -16.99
C ASN A 302 -1.65 11.12 -18.36
N PRO A 303 -2.43 10.62 -19.35
CA PRO A 303 -2.42 11.17 -20.70
C PRO A 303 -2.98 12.60 -20.77
N ASP A 304 -3.95 12.94 -19.91
CA ASP A 304 -4.56 14.28 -19.91
C ASP A 304 -3.61 15.30 -19.30
N THR A 305 -2.94 14.95 -18.20
CA THR A 305 -1.93 15.79 -17.56
C THR A 305 -0.70 15.95 -18.47
N LEU A 306 -0.25 14.87 -19.12
CA LEU A 306 0.82 14.91 -20.12
C LEU A 306 0.53 15.94 -21.23
N LYS A 307 -0.69 15.85 -21.80
CA LYS A 307 -1.16 16.78 -22.82
C LYS A 307 -1.26 18.22 -22.30
N ALA A 308 -1.83 18.41 -21.12
CA ALA A 308 -2.01 19.73 -20.52
C ALA A 308 -0.69 20.42 -20.19
N LEU A 309 0.34 19.66 -19.80
CA LEU A 309 1.71 20.14 -19.60
C LEU A 309 2.42 20.45 -20.91
N GLY A 310 1.97 19.91 -22.05
CA GLY A 310 2.66 20.02 -23.33
C GLY A 310 3.97 19.22 -23.39
N VAL A 311 4.09 18.17 -22.58
CA VAL A 311 5.27 17.30 -22.54
C VAL A 311 5.18 16.24 -23.63
N THR A 312 6.30 15.97 -24.30
CA THR A 312 6.47 14.85 -25.22
C THR A 312 7.51 13.89 -24.64
N LEU A 313 7.11 12.66 -24.42
CA LEU A 313 8.04 11.63 -23.92
C LEU A 313 8.83 11.01 -25.09
N PRO A 314 10.10 10.64 -24.88
CA PRO A 314 10.91 9.94 -25.87
C PRO A 314 10.29 8.59 -26.28
N ALA A 315 10.53 8.17 -27.52
CA ALA A 315 9.94 6.95 -28.09
C ALA A 315 10.42 5.66 -27.40
N ASP A 316 11.63 5.63 -26.89
CA ASP A 316 12.18 4.51 -26.11
C ASP A 316 11.43 4.30 -24.78
N ILE A 317 10.90 5.37 -24.21
CA ILE A 317 10.03 5.31 -23.02
C ILE A 317 8.64 4.82 -23.38
N THR A 318 8.00 5.44 -24.39
CA THR A 318 6.60 5.12 -24.75
C THR A 318 6.44 3.73 -25.38
N ASN A 319 7.51 3.15 -25.91
CA ASN A 319 7.53 1.79 -26.48
C ASN A 319 8.00 0.72 -25.47
N ALA A 320 8.33 1.09 -24.24
CA ALA A 320 8.77 0.14 -23.22
C ALA A 320 7.58 -0.68 -22.68
N ASP A 321 7.79 -1.97 -22.42
CA ASP A 321 6.75 -2.90 -21.93
C ASP A 321 6.19 -2.50 -20.55
N ASN A 322 6.94 -1.73 -19.79
CA ASN A 322 6.56 -1.23 -18.48
C ASN A 322 5.88 0.15 -18.48
N TYR A 323 5.65 0.73 -19.68
CA TYR A 323 4.93 2.00 -19.82
C TYR A 323 3.42 1.79 -19.81
N ILE A 324 2.73 2.51 -18.92
CA ILE A 324 1.28 2.40 -18.74
C ILE A 324 0.64 3.80 -18.78
N LEU A 325 -0.26 3.98 -19.74
CA LEU A 325 -1.18 5.11 -19.68
C LEU A 325 -2.31 4.78 -18.71
N VAL A 326 -2.41 5.53 -17.62
CA VAL A 326 -3.50 5.34 -16.65
C VAL A 326 -4.82 5.85 -17.22
N LYS A 327 -5.94 5.36 -16.67
CA LYS A 327 -7.25 5.94 -16.92
C LYS A 327 -7.52 7.01 -15.87
N PRO A 328 -7.63 8.30 -16.27
CA PRO A 328 -7.94 9.34 -15.31
C PRO A 328 -9.28 9.06 -14.60
N THR A 329 -9.31 9.35 -13.30
CA THR A 329 -10.53 9.33 -12.51
C THR A 329 -11.34 10.59 -12.88
N ASN A 330 -12.57 10.42 -13.35
CA ASN A 330 -13.49 11.54 -13.72
C ASN A 330 -14.05 12.23 -12.49
#